data_9d9b4eb96948446509ea1749e749f174
#
_entry.id   9d9b4eb96948446509ea1749e749f174
#
_cell.length_a   1.000
_cell.length_b   1.000
_cell.length_c   1.000
_cell.angle_alpha   90.00
_cell.angle_beta   90.00
_cell.angle_gamma   90.00
#
_symmetry.space_group_name_H-M   'P 1'
#
loop_
_entity.id
_entity.type
_entity.pdbx_description
1 polymer ?
#
loop_
_entity_poly.entity_id
_entity_poly.type
_entity_poly.pdbx_seq_one_letter_code
_entity_poly.pdbx_strand_id
1 'polypeptide(L)'
;LFDAPLADISVCFGFMHHVPSCEYRVRVLDALVRQTRPGGIIAISFWEFMNDERMARKAVRAEARAELTPPFEGYDSAQFEAGDHLIGWQNDRHAYRYCHHFDDQQITDLVRGVRTFYKSGEVPVRELERFHADGRSGELNRYVILKRL
;
A
#
# COMPACT_ATOMS: atom_id res chain seq x y z
N LEU A 1 -5.63 14.85 -12.68
CA LEU A 1 -6.18 13.72 -13.44
C LEU A 1 -5.44 13.69 -14.76
N PHE A 2 -4.83 12.57 -15.10
CA PHE A 2 -4.15 12.39 -16.38
C PHE A 2 -5.22 12.31 -17.48
N ASP A 3 -5.06 13.12 -18.51
CA ASP A 3 -5.88 13.05 -19.72
C ASP A 3 -5.34 11.92 -20.61
N ALA A 4 -5.47 10.69 -20.11
CA ALA A 4 -5.01 9.48 -20.77
C ALA A 4 -6.22 8.61 -21.13
N PRO A 5 -6.16 7.86 -22.23
CA PRO A 5 -7.23 6.94 -22.60
C PRO A 5 -7.42 5.88 -21.53
N LEU A 6 -8.67 5.41 -21.35
CA LEU A 6 -8.98 4.34 -20.42
C LEU A 6 -8.24 3.05 -20.80
N ALA A 7 -7.64 2.41 -19.81
CA ALA A 7 -6.89 1.17 -19.98
C ALA A 7 -7.79 -0.07 -19.83
N ASP A 8 -7.45 -1.15 -20.52
CA ASP A 8 -8.02 -2.48 -20.26
C ASP A 8 -7.54 -3.05 -18.94
N ILE A 9 -6.27 -2.75 -18.60
CA ILE A 9 -5.59 -3.23 -17.41
C ILE A 9 -4.83 -2.06 -16.80
N SER A 10 -5.02 -1.81 -15.52
CA SER A 10 -4.22 -0.89 -14.72
C SER A 10 -3.46 -1.68 -13.66
N VAL A 11 -2.20 -1.34 -13.45
CA VAL A 11 -1.35 -2.02 -12.46
C VAL A 11 -0.73 -1.05 -11.48
N CYS A 12 -0.58 -1.49 -10.21
CA CYS A 12 0.09 -0.75 -9.16
C CYS A 12 0.94 -1.72 -8.34
N PHE A 13 2.19 -1.96 -8.79
CA PHE A 13 3.11 -2.87 -8.12
C PHE A 13 4.21 -2.11 -7.42
N GLY A 14 4.57 -2.56 -6.20
CA GLY A 14 5.66 -1.99 -5.42
C GLY A 14 5.48 -0.52 -5.02
N PHE A 15 4.28 0.01 -5.02
CA PHE A 15 4.01 1.43 -4.79
C PHE A 15 3.13 1.70 -3.56
N MET A 16 2.06 0.94 -3.37
CA MET A 16 1.01 1.22 -2.39
C MET A 16 1.55 1.39 -0.96
N HIS A 17 2.57 0.63 -0.60
CA HIS A 17 3.21 0.69 0.71
C HIS A 17 4.06 1.96 0.94
N HIS A 18 4.29 2.76 -0.08
CA HIS A 18 4.96 4.06 0.05
C HIS A 18 3.99 5.24 0.19
N VAL A 19 2.70 4.98 0.04
CA VAL A 19 1.66 6.02 0.13
C VAL A 19 1.28 6.21 1.60
N PRO A 20 1.54 7.38 2.21
CA PRO A 20 1.15 7.65 3.59
C PRO A 20 -0.36 7.85 3.70
N SER A 21 -0.91 7.53 4.85
CA SER A 21 -2.32 7.60 5.24
C SER A 21 -3.29 6.74 4.43
N CYS A 22 -4.29 6.22 5.14
CA CYS A 22 -5.37 5.45 4.54
C CYS A 22 -6.12 6.26 3.47
N GLU A 23 -6.34 7.55 3.72
CA GLU A 23 -7.03 8.44 2.77
C GLU A 23 -6.31 8.50 1.42
N TYR A 24 -4.99 8.72 1.41
CA TYR A 24 -4.24 8.79 0.15
C TYR A 24 -4.16 7.44 -0.55
N ARG A 25 -4.07 6.34 0.19
CA ARG A 25 -4.13 4.99 -0.40
C ARG A 25 -5.46 4.73 -1.11
N VAL A 26 -6.59 5.15 -0.50
CA VAL A 26 -7.91 5.06 -1.14
C VAL A 26 -7.99 5.95 -2.39
N ARG A 27 -7.41 7.15 -2.38
CA ARG A 27 -7.35 8.03 -3.57
C ARG A 27 -6.52 7.44 -4.70
N VAL A 28 -5.42 6.75 -4.40
CA VAL A 28 -4.62 6.03 -5.41
C VAL A 28 -5.46 4.92 -6.05
N LEU A 29 -6.18 4.14 -5.23
CA LEU A 29 -7.05 3.10 -5.76
C LEU A 29 -8.21 3.68 -6.59
N ASP A 30 -8.83 4.78 -6.17
CA ASP A 30 -9.85 5.47 -6.96
C ASP A 30 -9.30 5.96 -8.31
N ALA A 31 -8.07 6.48 -8.33
CA ALA A 31 -7.43 6.88 -9.58
C ALA A 31 -7.24 5.69 -10.54
N LEU A 32 -6.82 4.52 -10.04
CA LEU A 32 -6.72 3.30 -10.84
C LEU A 32 -8.09 2.86 -11.37
N VAL A 33 -9.13 2.93 -10.52
CA VAL A 33 -10.51 2.61 -10.94
C VAL A 33 -10.97 3.52 -12.06
N ARG A 34 -10.75 4.83 -11.92
CA ARG A 34 -11.16 5.82 -12.95
C ARG A 34 -10.40 5.66 -14.24
N GLN A 35 -9.14 5.26 -14.20
CA GLN A 35 -8.29 5.05 -15.37
C GLN A 35 -8.53 3.72 -16.07
N THR A 36 -9.20 2.77 -15.42
CA THR A 36 -9.55 1.46 -16.00
C THR A 36 -10.94 1.55 -16.63
N ARG A 37 -11.17 0.99 -17.82
CA ARG A 37 -12.52 0.94 -18.44
C ARG A 37 -13.48 0.04 -17.65
N PRO A 38 -14.80 0.24 -17.71
CA PRO A 38 -15.75 -0.73 -17.18
C PRO A 38 -15.49 -2.13 -17.74
N GLY A 39 -15.50 -3.13 -16.88
CA GLY A 39 -15.14 -4.51 -17.22
C GLY A 39 -13.62 -4.80 -17.25
N GLY A 40 -12.77 -3.78 -17.18
CA GLY A 40 -11.31 -3.90 -17.14
C GLY A 40 -10.78 -4.41 -15.80
N ILE A 41 -9.49 -4.69 -15.77
CA ILE A 41 -8.78 -5.33 -14.64
C ILE A 41 -7.86 -4.34 -13.96
N ILE A 42 -7.80 -4.40 -12.63
CA ILE A 42 -6.83 -3.68 -11.82
C ILE A 42 -6.06 -4.71 -11.01
N ALA A 43 -4.73 -4.68 -11.11
CA ALA A 43 -3.85 -5.56 -10.35
C ALA A 43 -2.95 -4.73 -9.42
N ILE A 44 -2.96 -5.07 -8.13
CA ILE A 44 -2.24 -4.32 -7.10
C ILE A 44 -1.40 -5.28 -6.26
N SER A 45 -0.19 -4.87 -5.89
CA SER A 45 0.59 -5.57 -4.89
C SER A 45 0.67 -4.76 -3.60
N PHE A 46 0.51 -5.46 -2.48
CA PHE A 46 0.62 -4.95 -1.12
C PHE A 46 1.78 -5.65 -0.42
N TRP A 47 2.66 -4.90 0.19
CA TRP A 47 3.86 -5.45 0.81
C TRP A 47 3.56 -5.86 2.26
N GLU A 48 3.75 -7.16 2.55
CA GLU A 48 3.55 -7.77 3.87
C GLU A 48 4.90 -8.02 4.58
N PHE A 49 5.80 -7.05 4.51
CA PHE A 49 7.20 -7.20 4.91
C PHE A 49 7.42 -7.51 6.39
N MET A 50 6.48 -7.20 7.27
CA MET A 50 6.58 -7.56 8.68
C MET A 50 6.41 -9.07 8.91
N ASN A 51 5.91 -9.82 7.93
CA ASN A 51 5.86 -11.27 7.96
C ASN A 51 7.24 -11.90 7.62
N ASP A 52 8.16 -11.13 7.00
CA ASP A 52 9.56 -11.54 6.83
C ASP A 52 10.38 -11.11 8.06
N GLU A 53 10.91 -12.09 8.79
CA GLU A 53 11.63 -11.87 10.05
C GLU A 53 12.84 -10.92 9.90
N ARG A 54 13.56 -10.98 8.77
CA ARG A 54 14.70 -10.10 8.48
C ARG A 54 14.23 -8.66 8.28
N MET A 55 13.12 -8.47 7.56
CA MET A 55 12.55 -7.15 7.30
C MET A 55 11.93 -6.56 8.56
N ALA A 56 11.22 -7.35 9.34
CA ALA A 56 10.66 -6.94 10.63
C ALA A 56 11.78 -6.45 11.59
N ARG A 57 12.86 -7.22 11.73
CA ARG A 57 14.02 -6.77 12.53
C ARG A 57 14.65 -5.49 12.00
N LYS A 58 14.67 -5.29 10.67
CA LYS A 58 15.21 -4.06 10.07
C LYS A 58 14.33 -2.85 10.40
N ALA A 59 13.00 -2.99 10.36
CA ALA A 59 12.06 -1.95 10.74
C ALA A 59 12.21 -1.57 12.22
N VAL A 60 12.12 -2.54 13.13
CA VAL A 60 12.28 -2.30 14.57
C VAL A 60 13.59 -1.58 14.91
N ARG A 61 14.72 -1.95 14.29
CA ARG A 61 15.99 -1.26 14.50
C ARG A 61 16.02 0.16 13.94
N ALA A 62 15.33 0.41 12.84
CA ALA A 62 15.25 1.75 12.25
C ALA A 62 14.39 2.67 13.13
N GLU A 63 13.25 2.19 13.60
CA GLU A 63 12.34 2.90 14.49
C GLU A 63 13.01 3.24 15.82
N ALA A 64 13.66 2.28 16.48
CA ALA A 64 14.40 2.53 17.70
C ALA A 64 15.48 3.61 17.53
N ARG A 65 16.14 3.69 16.38
CA ARG A 65 17.09 4.77 16.07
C ARG A 65 16.39 6.10 15.85
N ALA A 66 15.25 6.10 15.14
CA ALA A 66 14.48 7.32 14.86
C ALA A 66 13.95 7.97 16.15
N GLU A 67 13.58 7.18 17.14
CA GLU A 67 13.21 7.68 18.48
C GLU A 67 14.39 8.34 19.23
N LEU A 68 15.58 7.79 19.09
CA LEU A 68 16.78 8.36 19.73
C LEU A 68 17.35 9.56 18.98
N THR A 69 17.24 9.54 17.65
CA THR A 69 17.73 10.59 16.75
C THR A 69 16.70 10.78 15.64
N PRO A 70 15.79 11.74 15.82
CA PRO A 70 14.73 12.00 14.83
C PRO A 70 15.30 12.20 13.44
N PRO A 71 14.73 11.54 12.41
CA PRO A 71 15.23 11.60 11.02
C PRO A 71 15.02 12.97 10.35
N PHE A 72 14.10 13.78 10.87
CA PHE A 72 13.78 15.12 10.39
C PHE A 72 13.10 15.94 11.51
N GLU A 73 13.08 17.26 11.35
CA GLU A 73 12.38 18.15 12.27
C GLU A 73 10.86 17.86 12.28
N GLY A 74 10.27 17.74 13.46
CA GLY A 74 8.86 17.43 13.63
C GLY A 74 8.50 15.94 13.50
N TYR A 75 9.50 15.05 13.47
CA TYR A 75 9.24 13.61 13.54
C TYR A 75 8.51 13.26 14.86
N ASP A 76 7.40 12.55 14.71
CA ASP A 76 6.59 12.06 15.83
C ASP A 76 5.94 10.73 15.41
N SER A 77 6.43 9.63 15.99
CA SER A 77 5.91 8.29 15.70
C SER A 77 4.47 8.08 16.18
N ALA A 78 3.96 8.92 17.09
CA ALA A 78 2.56 8.87 17.52
C ALA A 78 1.57 9.25 16.40
N GLN A 79 2.05 9.88 15.33
CA GLN A 79 1.23 10.20 14.14
C GLN A 79 1.13 9.04 13.14
N PHE A 80 1.85 7.94 13.36
CA PHE A 80 1.81 6.79 12.46
C PHE A 80 0.51 6.03 12.63
N GLU A 81 -0.09 5.64 11.49
CA GLU A 81 -1.21 4.71 11.48
C GLU A 81 -0.73 3.29 11.79
N ALA A 82 -1.64 2.41 12.23
CA ALA A 82 -1.32 1.00 12.44
C ALA A 82 -0.82 0.38 11.12
N GLY A 83 0.37 -0.20 11.14
CA GLY A 83 1.06 -0.74 9.97
C GLY A 83 2.09 0.20 9.35
N ASP A 84 2.18 1.46 9.79
CA ASP A 84 3.20 2.40 9.34
C ASP A 84 4.55 2.12 10.00
N HIS A 85 5.59 2.09 9.19
CA HIS A 85 6.95 1.79 9.64
C HIS A 85 8.00 2.66 8.96
N LEU A 86 9.08 2.92 9.67
CA LEU A 86 10.33 3.39 9.08
C LEU A 86 11.27 2.21 8.82
N ILE A 87 11.79 2.14 7.60
CA ILE A 87 12.79 1.14 7.24
C ILE A 87 14.08 1.88 6.84
N GLY A 88 15.21 1.48 7.42
CA GLY A 88 16.51 2.02 7.01
C GLY A 88 16.79 1.74 5.54
N TRP A 89 17.33 2.72 4.82
CA TRP A 89 17.67 2.60 3.41
C TRP A 89 19.15 2.28 3.24
N GLN A 90 19.45 1.23 2.48
CA GLN A 90 20.83 0.75 2.24
C GLN A 90 21.59 0.53 3.57
N ASN A 91 22.85 0.94 3.63
CA ASN A 91 23.69 0.92 4.84
C ASN A 91 23.84 2.31 5.49
N ASP A 92 23.04 3.29 5.03
CA ASP A 92 23.08 4.63 5.61
C ASP A 92 22.24 4.68 6.88
N ARG A 93 22.87 5.09 7.98
CA ARG A 93 22.21 5.23 9.29
C ARG A 93 21.23 6.39 9.37
N HIS A 94 21.33 7.35 8.46
CA HIS A 94 20.53 8.57 8.43
C HIS A 94 19.44 8.53 7.34
N ALA A 95 19.47 7.50 6.48
CA ALA A 95 18.49 7.34 5.43
C ALA A 95 17.37 6.40 5.86
N TYR A 96 16.16 6.93 5.85
CA TYR A 96 14.93 6.19 6.15
C TYR A 96 13.97 6.27 4.97
N ARG A 97 13.14 5.27 4.85
CA ARG A 97 11.96 5.31 4.00
C ARG A 97 10.73 4.93 4.80
N TYR A 98 9.64 5.63 4.57
CA TYR A 98 8.33 5.22 5.04
C TYR A 98 7.84 4.01 4.26
N CYS A 99 7.29 3.03 4.97
CA CYS A 99 6.59 1.88 4.39
C CYS A 99 5.40 1.50 5.27
N HIS A 100 4.29 1.17 4.62
CA HIS A 100 3.12 0.62 5.28
C HIS A 100 3.08 -0.89 5.10
N HIS A 101 2.97 -1.64 6.18
CA HIS A 101 2.68 -3.07 6.17
C HIS A 101 1.19 -3.26 6.07
N PHE A 102 0.76 -4.10 5.14
CA PHE A 102 -0.65 -4.43 4.96
C PHE A 102 -0.99 -5.78 5.56
N ASP A 103 -2.15 -5.87 6.20
CA ASP A 103 -2.83 -7.11 6.50
C ASP A 103 -4.10 -7.27 5.64
N ASP A 104 -4.72 -8.45 5.69
CA ASP A 104 -5.91 -8.75 4.90
C ASP A 104 -7.10 -7.84 5.19
N GLN A 105 -7.26 -7.42 6.46
CA GLN A 105 -8.36 -6.54 6.85
C GLN A 105 -8.15 -5.13 6.29
N GLN A 106 -6.94 -4.60 6.39
CA GLN A 106 -6.59 -3.28 5.86
C GLN A 106 -6.76 -3.23 4.33
N ILE A 107 -6.37 -4.30 3.62
CA ILE A 107 -6.59 -4.40 2.17
C ILE A 107 -8.09 -4.40 1.85
N THR A 108 -8.89 -5.16 2.61
CA THR A 108 -10.34 -5.22 2.43
C THR A 108 -11.00 -3.87 2.69
N ASP A 109 -10.58 -3.17 3.74
CA ASP A 109 -11.11 -1.84 4.08
C ASP A 109 -10.70 -0.78 3.07
N LEU A 110 -9.47 -0.87 2.53
CA LEU A 110 -9.00 -0.02 1.45
C LEU A 110 -9.86 -0.18 0.19
N VAL A 111 -10.13 -1.41 -0.24
CA VAL A 111 -10.97 -1.69 -1.40
C VAL A 111 -12.40 -1.17 -1.20
N ARG A 112 -12.96 -1.39 -0.02
CA ARG A 112 -14.29 -0.87 0.35
C ARG A 112 -14.32 0.66 0.45
N GLY A 113 -13.24 1.26 0.89
CA GLY A 113 -13.11 2.72 1.06
C GLY A 113 -13.33 3.51 -0.22
N VAL A 114 -13.05 2.93 -1.39
CA VAL A 114 -13.26 3.59 -2.69
C VAL A 114 -14.71 4.03 -2.92
N ARG A 115 -15.69 3.35 -2.33
CA ARG A 115 -17.11 3.72 -2.42
C ARG A 115 -17.39 5.18 -2.04
N THR A 116 -16.58 5.78 -1.18
CA THR A 116 -16.76 7.15 -0.72
C THR A 116 -16.67 8.19 -1.83
N PHE A 117 -16.06 7.84 -2.96
CA PHE A 117 -15.94 8.68 -4.14
C PHE A 117 -17.09 8.52 -5.14
N TYR A 118 -18.05 7.61 -4.86
CA TYR A 118 -19.15 7.29 -5.77
C TYR A 118 -20.50 7.64 -5.13
N LYS A 119 -21.32 8.38 -5.87
CA LYS A 119 -22.66 8.84 -5.41
C LYS A 119 -23.61 7.70 -5.05
N SER A 120 -23.46 6.53 -5.70
CA SER A 120 -24.22 5.33 -5.38
C SER A 120 -23.92 4.78 -4.00
N GLY A 121 -22.75 5.12 -3.41
CA GLY A 121 -22.25 4.50 -2.19
C GLY A 121 -21.82 3.04 -2.36
N GLU A 122 -21.87 2.53 -3.60
CA GLU A 122 -21.45 1.17 -3.93
C GLU A 122 -19.94 1.12 -4.22
N VAL A 123 -19.33 -0.04 -3.99
CA VAL A 123 -17.94 -0.28 -4.35
C VAL A 123 -17.87 -0.52 -5.86
N PRO A 124 -17.14 0.32 -6.63
CA PRO A 124 -17.13 0.25 -8.09
C PRO A 124 -16.27 -0.88 -8.66
N VAL A 125 -15.80 -1.78 -7.81
CA VAL A 125 -14.95 -2.90 -8.17
C VAL A 125 -15.41 -4.19 -7.49
N ARG A 126 -15.11 -5.31 -8.12
CA ARG A 126 -15.28 -6.64 -7.55
C ARG A 126 -13.92 -7.33 -7.48
N GLU A 127 -13.56 -7.85 -6.31
CA GLU A 127 -12.39 -8.69 -6.17
C GLU A 127 -12.61 -10.03 -6.90
N LEU A 128 -11.65 -10.38 -7.76
CA LEU A 128 -11.65 -11.63 -8.50
C LEU A 128 -10.76 -12.67 -7.81
N GLU A 129 -9.60 -12.22 -7.33
CA GLU A 129 -8.60 -13.10 -6.76
C GLU A 129 -7.71 -12.33 -5.79
N ARG A 130 -7.20 -13.04 -4.77
CA ARG A 130 -6.20 -12.58 -3.82
C ARG A 130 -5.25 -13.73 -3.54
N PHE A 131 -3.94 -13.48 -3.72
CA PHE A 131 -2.92 -14.51 -3.54
C PHE A 131 -1.60 -13.92 -3.06
N HIS A 132 -0.76 -14.77 -2.49
CA HIS A 132 0.61 -14.39 -2.13
C HIS A 132 1.59 -14.74 -3.27
N ALA A 133 2.63 -13.92 -3.40
CA ALA A 133 3.77 -14.22 -4.22
C ALA A 133 5.01 -13.44 -3.75
N ASP A 134 6.13 -13.70 -4.42
CA ASP A 134 7.43 -13.06 -4.23
C ASP A 134 8.14 -13.38 -2.91
N GLY A 135 9.40 -12.98 -2.88
CA GLY A 135 10.30 -13.30 -1.78
C GLY A 135 10.74 -14.76 -1.77
N ARG A 136 11.52 -15.13 -0.78
CA ARG A 136 12.01 -16.52 -0.62
C ARG A 136 10.92 -17.48 -0.15
N SER A 137 9.97 -16.98 0.62
CA SER A 137 8.83 -17.76 1.12
C SER A 137 7.68 -17.85 0.10
N GLY A 138 7.66 -17.01 -0.93
CA GLY A 138 6.50 -16.83 -1.80
C GLY A 138 5.38 -15.99 -1.17
N GLU A 139 5.63 -15.37 0.00
CA GLU A 139 4.59 -14.68 0.80
C GLU A 139 4.92 -13.22 1.11
N LEU A 140 5.91 -12.64 0.37
CA LEU A 140 6.36 -11.28 0.65
C LEU A 140 5.35 -10.21 0.23
N ASN A 141 4.60 -10.48 -0.83
CA ASN A 141 3.57 -9.59 -1.33
C ASN A 141 2.22 -10.31 -1.42
N ARG A 142 1.16 -9.56 -1.08
CA ARG A 142 -0.20 -9.91 -1.36
C ARG A 142 -0.62 -9.25 -2.66
N TYR A 143 -1.05 -10.01 -3.64
CA TYR A 143 -1.63 -9.53 -4.88
C TYR A 143 -3.15 -9.56 -4.81
N VAL A 144 -3.78 -8.50 -5.30
CA VAL A 144 -5.23 -8.40 -5.40
C VAL A 144 -5.61 -8.04 -6.83
N ILE A 145 -6.48 -8.84 -7.42
CA ILE A 145 -7.01 -8.63 -8.74
C ILE A 145 -8.46 -8.17 -8.63
N LEU A 146 -8.74 -6.99 -9.13
CA LEU A 146 -10.05 -6.38 -9.11
C LEU A 146 -10.58 -6.24 -10.54
N LYS A 147 -11.87 -6.40 -10.71
CA LYS A 147 -12.60 -6.05 -11.92
C LYS A 147 -13.37 -4.77 -11.69
N ARG A 148 -13.21 -3.77 -12.56
CA ARG A 148 -14.08 -2.59 -12.56
C ARG A 148 -15.48 -2.97 -13.01
N LEU A 149 -16.48 -2.56 -12.24
CA LEU A 149 -17.91 -2.74 -12.55
C LEU A 149 -18.44 -1.65 -13.49
#